data_cf910c640f02a3db0f126824b2e72093
#
_entry.id   cf910c640f02a3db0f126824b2e72093
#
_cell.length_a   1.000
_cell.length_b   1.000
_cell.length_c   1.000
_cell.angle_alpha   90.00
_cell.angle_beta   90.00
_cell.angle_gamma   90.00
#
_symmetry.space_group_name_H-M   'P 1'
#
loop_
_entity.id
_entity.type
_entity.pdbx_description
1 polymer ?
#
loop_
_entity_poly.entity_id
_entity_poly.type
_entity_poly.pdbx_seq_one_letter_code
_entity_poly.pdbx_strand_id
1 'polypeptide(L)'
;PYQPGKKAAPPAIGEELARRAVRYRIWHRKEDRAAWISQLELQSLLERSMRRAGLPLAFSQGFHPLPLLSFGRALPVGVASRSEWFIVTLRAPLRADEVLERLDPRMPDGMKLVRAELLPLTGKVVSPAEELFQLRYADPDALSAAWRVFADAEHWELERETKQGGTRV
;
A
#
# COMPACT_ATOMS: atom_id res chain seq x y z
N PRO A 1 -24.63 -38.87 4.21
CA PRO A 1 -23.80 -37.85 4.86
C PRO A 1 -22.70 -37.43 3.89
N TYR A 2 -22.69 -36.17 3.50
CA TYR A 2 -21.67 -35.55 2.63
C TYR A 2 -20.32 -35.59 3.37
N GLN A 3 -19.35 -36.34 2.84
CA GLN A 3 -17.97 -36.25 3.29
C GLN A 3 -17.26 -35.21 2.38
N PRO A 4 -16.80 -34.09 2.94
CA PRO A 4 -16.03 -33.15 2.15
C PRO A 4 -14.73 -33.83 1.71
N GLY A 5 -14.60 -34.03 0.39
CA GLY A 5 -13.38 -34.54 -0.21
C GLY A 5 -12.17 -33.72 0.24
N LYS A 6 -11.00 -34.38 0.42
CA LYS A 6 -9.74 -33.65 0.70
C LYS A 6 -9.56 -32.55 -0.35
N LYS A 7 -9.47 -31.29 0.08
CA LYS A 7 -9.16 -30.17 -0.82
C LYS A 7 -7.87 -30.51 -1.56
N ALA A 8 -7.93 -30.53 -2.87
CA ALA A 8 -6.75 -30.73 -3.70
C ALA A 8 -5.67 -29.71 -3.30
N ALA A 9 -4.41 -30.17 -3.25
CA ALA A 9 -3.30 -29.24 -3.03
C ALA A 9 -3.24 -28.25 -4.20
N PRO A 10 -2.96 -26.96 -3.96
CA PRO A 10 -2.81 -26.00 -5.01
C PRO A 10 -1.68 -26.42 -5.96
N PRO A 11 -1.83 -26.20 -7.27
CA PRO A 11 -0.75 -26.45 -8.21
C PRO A 11 0.45 -25.60 -7.82
N ALA A 12 1.64 -26.21 -7.76
CA ALA A 12 2.87 -25.47 -7.54
C ALA A 12 3.11 -24.53 -8.71
N ILE A 13 3.30 -23.23 -8.46
CA ILE A 13 3.84 -22.35 -9.48
C ILE A 13 5.30 -22.75 -9.74
N GLY A 14 5.78 -22.55 -10.99
CA GLY A 14 7.17 -22.86 -11.31
C GLY A 14 8.13 -22.16 -10.30
N GLU A 15 9.18 -22.88 -9.91
CA GLU A 15 10.17 -22.38 -8.92
C GLU A 15 10.73 -21.01 -9.30
N GLU A 16 10.88 -20.74 -10.60
CA GLU A 16 11.33 -19.46 -11.10
C GLU A 16 10.42 -18.29 -10.69
N LEU A 17 9.09 -18.47 -10.75
CA LEU A 17 8.13 -17.42 -10.38
C LEU A 17 8.03 -17.24 -8.85
N ALA A 18 8.25 -18.31 -8.09
CA ALA A 18 8.24 -18.28 -6.64
C ALA A 18 9.56 -17.77 -6.02
N ARG A 19 10.63 -17.70 -6.82
CA ARG A 19 11.94 -17.23 -6.37
C ARG A 19 11.85 -15.83 -5.78
N ARG A 20 12.58 -15.58 -4.72
CA ARG A 20 12.72 -14.28 -4.08
C ARG A 20 14.19 -13.88 -4.08
N ALA A 21 14.55 -12.85 -4.83
CA ALA A 21 15.92 -12.40 -4.97
C ALA A 21 16.18 -11.09 -4.23
N VAL A 22 15.25 -10.16 -4.28
CA VAL A 22 15.37 -8.85 -3.65
C VAL A 22 14.01 -8.33 -3.21
N ARG A 23 13.98 -7.55 -2.14
CA ARG A 23 12.76 -6.96 -1.58
C ARG A 23 12.97 -5.47 -1.36
N TYR A 24 12.06 -4.65 -1.88
CA TYR A 24 12.12 -3.20 -1.76
C TYR A 24 10.91 -2.64 -1.05
N ARG A 25 11.11 -1.62 -0.20
CA ARG A 25 10.11 -0.64 0.18
C ARG A 25 10.24 0.52 -0.80
N ILE A 26 9.14 0.83 -1.50
CA ILE A 26 9.08 1.94 -2.45
C ILE A 26 8.17 2.99 -1.88
N TRP A 27 8.71 4.20 -1.69
CA TRP A 27 7.99 5.36 -1.23
C TRP A 27 7.43 6.12 -2.41
N HIS A 28 6.18 6.58 -2.27
CA HIS A 28 5.51 7.32 -3.33
C HIS A 28 4.64 8.45 -2.78
N ARG A 29 4.36 9.41 -3.64
CA ARG A 29 3.34 10.44 -3.44
C ARG A 29 2.06 10.01 -4.11
N LYS A 30 0.94 10.48 -3.56
CA LYS A 30 -0.39 10.32 -4.11
C LYS A 30 -1.12 11.65 -3.90
N GLU A 31 -1.17 12.46 -4.93
CA GLU A 31 -1.67 13.84 -4.88
C GLU A 31 -2.74 14.04 -5.98
N ASP A 32 -3.42 15.15 -5.99
CA ASP A 32 -4.42 15.54 -7.00
C ASP A 32 -5.46 14.44 -7.26
N ARG A 33 -5.64 14.07 -8.52
CA ARG A 33 -6.60 13.02 -8.91
C ARG A 33 -6.26 11.65 -8.30
N ALA A 34 -4.99 11.37 -8.10
CA ALA A 34 -4.57 10.11 -7.51
C ALA A 34 -4.99 9.97 -6.04
N ALA A 35 -5.24 11.07 -5.31
CA ALA A 35 -5.77 11.02 -3.95
C ALA A 35 -7.10 10.27 -3.84
N TRP A 36 -7.88 10.22 -4.92
CA TRP A 36 -9.18 9.56 -4.97
C TRP A 36 -9.11 8.06 -5.27
N ILE A 37 -7.93 7.52 -5.54
CA ILE A 37 -7.72 6.09 -5.76
C ILE A 37 -7.86 5.35 -4.42
N SER A 38 -8.76 4.38 -4.36
CA SER A 38 -8.92 3.50 -3.21
C SER A 38 -7.75 2.51 -3.08
N GLN A 39 -7.61 1.87 -1.94
CA GLN A 39 -6.54 0.89 -1.69
C GLN A 39 -6.57 -0.29 -2.68
N LEU A 40 -7.74 -0.80 -3.03
CA LEU A 40 -7.88 -1.92 -3.98
C LEU A 40 -7.52 -1.49 -5.42
N GLU A 41 -7.92 -0.28 -5.81
CA GLU A 41 -7.54 0.29 -7.10
C GLU A 41 -6.04 0.55 -7.17
N LEU A 42 -5.44 1.07 -6.09
CA LEU A 42 -3.99 1.27 -5.98
C LEU A 42 -3.23 -0.05 -6.17
N GLN A 43 -3.65 -1.12 -5.50
CA GLN A 43 -3.05 -2.44 -5.69
C GLN A 43 -3.11 -2.87 -7.15
N SER A 44 -4.29 -2.84 -7.77
CA SER A 44 -4.50 -3.23 -9.15
C SER A 44 -3.71 -2.36 -10.14
N LEU A 45 -3.60 -1.07 -9.85
CA LEU A 45 -2.82 -0.12 -10.63
C LEU A 45 -1.33 -0.45 -10.57
N LEU A 46 -0.79 -0.65 -9.37
CA LEU A 46 0.62 -0.98 -9.15
C LEU A 46 0.99 -2.31 -9.83
N GLU A 47 0.16 -3.34 -9.70
CA GLU A 47 0.38 -4.62 -10.39
C GLU A 47 0.49 -4.44 -11.91
N ARG A 48 -0.42 -3.68 -12.51
CA ARG A 48 -0.38 -3.40 -13.96
C ARG A 48 0.82 -2.55 -14.36
N SER A 49 1.17 -1.54 -13.56
CA SER A 49 2.31 -0.66 -13.83
C SER A 49 3.63 -1.41 -13.74
N MET A 50 3.81 -2.28 -12.74
CA MET A 50 5.01 -3.12 -12.60
C MET A 50 5.15 -4.13 -13.74
N ARG A 51 4.04 -4.74 -14.18
CA ARG A 51 4.06 -5.63 -15.36
C ARG A 51 4.47 -4.87 -16.63
N ARG A 52 3.92 -3.67 -16.85
CA ARG A 52 4.30 -2.80 -17.99
C ARG A 52 5.75 -2.31 -17.90
N ALA A 53 6.27 -2.12 -16.70
CA ALA A 53 7.66 -1.77 -16.46
C ALA A 53 8.64 -2.94 -16.66
N GLY A 54 8.12 -4.15 -16.93
CA GLY A 54 8.94 -5.36 -17.09
C GLY A 54 9.67 -5.78 -15.82
N LEU A 55 9.14 -5.43 -14.63
CA LEU A 55 9.76 -5.84 -13.38
C LEU A 55 9.60 -7.36 -13.16
N PRO A 56 10.66 -8.07 -12.78
CA PRO A 56 10.63 -9.51 -12.52
C PRO A 56 9.95 -9.80 -11.17
N LEU A 57 8.63 -9.71 -11.12
CA LEU A 57 7.85 -9.90 -9.89
C LEU A 57 7.95 -11.34 -9.38
N ALA A 58 8.08 -11.50 -8.07
CA ALA A 58 7.91 -12.77 -7.37
C ALA A 58 6.42 -12.96 -7.02
N PHE A 59 5.94 -14.21 -7.04
CA PHE A 59 4.54 -14.56 -6.81
C PHE A 59 4.35 -15.43 -5.58
N SER A 60 3.15 -15.35 -5.01
CA SER A 60 2.72 -16.22 -3.93
C SER A 60 2.47 -17.64 -4.45
N GLN A 61 2.62 -18.63 -3.58
CA GLN A 61 2.17 -20.01 -3.82
C GLN A 61 0.64 -20.08 -3.63
N GLY A 62 -0.05 -20.89 -4.40
CA GLY A 62 -1.48 -21.11 -4.24
C GLY A 62 -2.22 -21.27 -5.57
N PHE A 63 -3.54 -21.45 -5.50
CA PHE A 63 -4.40 -21.59 -6.68
C PHE A 63 -4.45 -20.33 -7.56
N HIS A 64 -4.30 -19.18 -6.97
CA HIS A 64 -4.28 -17.88 -7.64
C HIS A 64 -3.01 -17.11 -7.25
N PRO A 65 -1.89 -17.38 -7.94
CA PRO A 65 -0.63 -16.69 -7.65
C PRO A 65 -0.76 -15.18 -7.85
N LEU A 66 -0.52 -14.40 -6.79
CA LEU A 66 -0.50 -12.95 -6.82
C LEU A 66 0.93 -12.44 -6.66
N PRO A 67 1.29 -11.30 -7.25
CA PRO A 67 2.55 -10.64 -6.98
C PRO A 67 2.74 -10.43 -5.48
N LEU A 68 3.96 -10.65 -4.98
CA LEU A 68 4.28 -10.42 -3.58
C LEU A 68 4.38 -8.91 -3.30
N LEU A 69 3.22 -8.33 -3.03
CA LEU A 69 3.03 -6.92 -2.67
C LEU A 69 2.46 -6.82 -1.27
N SER A 70 2.90 -5.82 -0.53
CA SER A 70 2.26 -5.39 0.71
C SER A 70 2.32 -3.88 0.85
N PHE A 71 1.42 -3.32 1.65
CA PHE A 71 1.22 -1.89 1.75
C PHE A 71 1.40 -1.43 3.19
N GLY A 72 1.69 -0.16 3.36
CA GLY A 72 1.56 0.51 4.63
C GLY A 72 0.11 0.67 5.05
N ARG A 73 -0.15 1.59 5.96
CA ARG A 73 -1.50 1.94 6.37
C ARG A 73 -2.27 2.52 5.19
N ALA A 74 -3.46 1.98 4.93
CA ALA A 74 -4.34 2.53 3.90
C ALA A 74 -4.88 3.91 4.33
N LEU A 75 -4.79 4.89 3.44
CA LEU A 75 -5.40 6.20 3.65
C LEU A 75 -6.84 6.22 3.14
N PRO A 76 -7.72 7.01 3.76
CA PRO A 76 -9.05 7.27 3.21
C PRO A 76 -8.99 7.85 1.79
N VAL A 77 -10.01 7.54 0.99
CA VAL A 77 -10.16 8.12 -0.35
C VAL A 77 -10.32 9.64 -0.23
N GLY A 78 -9.63 10.38 -1.09
CA GLY A 78 -9.58 11.85 -1.08
C GLY A 78 -8.45 12.43 -0.23
N VAL A 79 -7.74 11.61 0.55
CA VAL A 79 -6.57 12.07 1.31
C VAL A 79 -5.32 11.97 0.44
N ALA A 80 -4.70 13.14 0.18
CA ALA A 80 -3.40 13.21 -0.49
C ALA A 80 -2.27 12.79 0.47
N SER A 81 -1.19 12.22 -0.07
CA SER A 81 -0.02 11.84 0.70
C SER A 81 1.27 12.09 -0.06
N ARG A 82 2.31 12.46 0.68
CA ARG A 82 3.67 12.62 0.14
C ARG A 82 4.62 11.51 0.54
N SER A 83 4.13 10.54 1.33
CA SER A 83 5.00 9.59 2.01
C SER A 83 4.32 8.24 2.28
N GLU A 84 3.47 7.78 1.35
CA GLU A 84 3.01 6.40 1.37
C GLU A 84 4.09 5.45 0.87
N TRP A 85 3.94 4.18 1.21
CA TRP A 85 4.89 3.16 0.76
C TRP A 85 4.19 1.83 0.49
N PHE A 86 4.79 1.09 -0.39
CA PHE A 86 4.48 -0.32 -0.61
C PHE A 86 5.76 -1.14 -0.66
N ILE A 87 5.62 -2.43 -0.49
CA ILE A 87 6.73 -3.38 -0.57
C ILE A 87 6.49 -4.29 -1.75
N VAL A 88 7.54 -4.51 -2.53
CA VAL A 88 7.54 -5.46 -3.63
C VAL A 88 8.70 -6.43 -3.47
N THR A 89 8.45 -7.71 -3.78
CA THR A 89 9.50 -8.72 -3.88
C THR A 89 9.71 -9.08 -5.35
N LEU A 90 10.96 -9.06 -5.78
CA LEU A 90 11.36 -9.42 -7.14
C LEU A 90 12.06 -10.79 -7.15
N ARG A 91 11.87 -11.56 -8.22
CA ARG A 91 12.49 -12.88 -8.43
C ARG A 91 13.91 -12.83 -9.00
N ALA A 92 14.31 -11.68 -9.53
CA ALA A 92 15.66 -11.41 -9.98
C ALA A 92 16.21 -10.12 -9.35
N PRO A 93 17.50 -10.01 -9.09
CA PRO A 93 18.09 -8.80 -8.55
C PRO A 93 17.99 -7.67 -9.58
N LEU A 94 17.55 -6.51 -9.12
CA LEU A 94 17.62 -5.23 -9.82
C LEU A 94 18.09 -4.19 -8.81
N ARG A 95 18.75 -3.15 -9.27
CA ARG A 95 19.14 -2.04 -8.40
C ARG A 95 17.93 -1.16 -8.08
N ALA A 96 17.98 -0.46 -6.95
CA ALA A 96 16.87 0.39 -6.49
C ALA A 96 16.54 1.52 -7.49
N ASP A 97 17.58 2.15 -8.03
CA ASP A 97 17.45 3.18 -9.06
C ASP A 97 16.80 2.65 -10.34
N GLU A 98 17.24 1.48 -10.80
CA GLU A 98 16.69 0.83 -12.00
C GLU A 98 15.20 0.47 -11.82
N VAL A 99 14.79 0.03 -10.61
CA VAL A 99 13.39 -0.21 -10.31
C VAL A 99 12.57 1.09 -10.44
N LEU A 100 13.07 2.21 -9.89
CA LEU A 100 12.41 3.50 -9.98
C LEU A 100 12.37 4.03 -11.43
N GLU A 101 13.46 3.97 -12.17
CA GLU A 101 13.55 4.41 -13.56
C GLU A 101 12.56 3.68 -14.47
N ARG A 102 12.37 2.38 -14.26
CA ARG A 102 11.43 1.59 -15.04
C ARG A 102 9.98 1.80 -14.65
N LEU A 103 9.71 1.95 -13.34
CA LEU A 103 8.35 1.98 -12.81
C LEU A 103 7.75 3.38 -12.81
N ASP A 104 8.49 4.43 -12.43
CA ASP A 104 7.97 5.79 -12.29
C ASP A 104 7.28 6.32 -13.57
N PRO A 105 7.81 6.11 -14.78
CA PRO A 105 7.14 6.52 -16.02
C PRO A 105 5.85 5.74 -16.32
N ARG A 106 5.53 4.72 -15.56
CA ARG A 106 4.29 3.90 -15.70
C ARG A 106 3.23 4.25 -14.66
N MET A 107 3.56 5.19 -13.77
CA MET A 107 2.60 5.67 -12.78
C MET A 107 1.64 6.68 -13.42
N PRO A 108 0.39 6.76 -12.94
CA PRO A 108 -0.55 7.77 -13.44
C PRO A 108 -0.21 9.17 -12.91
N ASP A 109 -0.81 10.17 -13.54
CA ASP A 109 -0.73 11.54 -13.06
C ASP A 109 -1.17 11.65 -11.59
N GLY A 110 -0.45 12.46 -10.84
CA GLY A 110 -0.65 12.60 -9.39
C GLY A 110 0.02 11.52 -8.54
N MET A 111 0.67 10.52 -9.15
CA MET A 111 1.54 9.59 -8.45
C MET A 111 2.99 9.75 -8.88
N LYS A 112 3.88 9.77 -7.91
CA LYS A 112 5.33 9.90 -8.14
C LYS A 112 6.09 9.00 -7.18
N LEU A 113 7.00 8.18 -7.71
CA LEU A 113 7.92 7.42 -6.86
C LEU A 113 9.02 8.34 -6.33
N VAL A 114 9.36 8.18 -5.06
CA VAL A 114 10.30 9.07 -4.38
C VAL A 114 11.64 8.38 -4.15
N ARG A 115 11.61 7.17 -3.62
CA ARG A 115 12.81 6.38 -3.32
C ARG A 115 12.46 4.90 -3.18
N ALA A 116 13.44 4.04 -3.37
CA ALA A 116 13.38 2.62 -3.07
C ALA A 116 14.45 2.27 -2.03
N GLU A 117 14.05 1.54 -1.01
CA GLU A 117 14.87 1.11 0.11
C GLU A 117 14.96 -0.42 0.09
N LEU A 118 16.19 -0.92 0.06
CA LEU A 118 16.43 -2.37 0.13
C LEU A 118 16.03 -2.90 1.50
N LEU A 119 15.26 -3.97 1.51
CA LEU A 119 14.83 -4.65 2.73
C LEU A 119 15.41 -6.07 2.79
N PRO A 120 15.56 -6.64 4.00
CA PRO A 120 15.79 -8.06 4.14
C PRO A 120 14.66 -8.86 3.47
N LEU A 121 14.99 -9.98 2.84
CA LEU A 121 14.02 -10.86 2.19
C LEU A 121 13.00 -11.44 3.15
N THR A 122 13.38 -11.61 4.41
CA THR A 122 12.55 -12.14 5.48
C THR A 122 12.51 -11.15 6.65
N GLY A 123 11.56 -11.34 7.54
CA GLY A 123 11.41 -10.53 8.74
C GLY A 123 10.30 -9.49 8.63
N LYS A 124 9.95 -8.94 9.79
CA LYS A 124 8.92 -7.90 9.94
C LYS A 124 9.48 -6.56 9.46
N VAL A 125 8.71 -5.87 8.65
CA VAL A 125 9.04 -4.51 8.25
C VAL A 125 8.50 -3.55 9.31
N VAL A 126 9.39 -2.70 9.82
CA VAL A 126 9.02 -1.66 10.78
C VAL A 126 8.33 -0.52 10.02
N SER A 127 7.12 -0.19 10.44
CA SER A 127 6.43 1.01 9.98
C SER A 127 7.06 2.27 10.59
N PRO A 128 6.95 3.44 9.94
CA PRO A 128 7.31 4.71 10.56
C PRO A 128 6.63 4.86 11.92
N ALA A 129 7.37 5.37 12.91
CA ALA A 129 6.85 5.59 14.26
C ALA A 129 5.89 6.78 14.34
N GLU A 130 6.05 7.73 13.43
CA GLU A 130 5.29 8.98 13.40
C GLU A 130 4.71 9.22 12.01
N GLU A 131 3.53 9.81 11.98
CA GLU A 131 2.85 10.28 10.77
C GLU A 131 2.51 11.77 10.97
N LEU A 132 2.87 12.60 9.99
CA LEU A 132 2.57 14.03 10.00
C LEU A 132 1.40 14.33 9.07
N PHE A 133 0.34 14.92 9.60
CA PHE A 133 -0.82 15.34 8.84
C PHE A 133 -0.86 16.84 8.67
N GLN A 134 -1.13 17.32 7.47
CA GLN A 134 -1.42 18.72 7.18
C GLN A 134 -2.91 18.88 6.91
N LEU A 135 -3.59 19.62 7.76
CA LEU A 135 -4.99 20.01 7.57
C LEU A 135 -5.06 21.36 6.86
N ARG A 136 -5.94 21.47 5.87
CA ARG A 136 -6.27 22.73 5.19
C ARG A 136 -7.77 22.91 5.24
N TYR A 137 -8.18 24.08 5.66
CA TYR A 137 -9.58 24.46 5.75
C TYR A 137 -9.78 25.88 5.21
N ALA A 138 -10.94 26.13 4.62
CA ALA A 138 -11.23 27.42 3.99
C ALA A 138 -11.26 28.58 4.99
N ASP A 139 -11.65 28.31 6.24
CA ASP A 139 -11.66 29.27 7.33
C ASP A 139 -10.53 28.92 8.34
N PRO A 140 -9.40 29.64 8.34
CA PRO A 140 -8.28 29.37 9.22
C PRO A 140 -8.59 29.61 10.70
N ASP A 141 -9.48 30.54 11.01
CA ASP A 141 -9.83 30.88 12.40
C ASP A 141 -10.70 29.77 13.00
N ALA A 142 -11.67 29.28 12.26
CA ALA A 142 -12.48 28.14 12.64
C ALA A 142 -11.62 26.86 12.81
N LEU A 143 -10.65 26.62 11.90
CA LEU A 143 -9.71 25.51 12.04
C LEU A 143 -8.86 25.64 13.29
N SER A 144 -8.34 26.84 13.57
CA SER A 144 -7.49 27.11 14.75
C SER A 144 -8.27 26.90 16.05
N ALA A 145 -9.53 27.33 16.10
CA ALA A 145 -10.39 27.12 17.24
C ALA A 145 -10.69 25.63 17.49
N ALA A 146 -11.07 24.91 16.42
CA ALA A 146 -11.32 23.48 16.49
C ALA A 146 -10.06 22.69 16.88
N TRP A 147 -8.89 23.09 16.34
CA TRP A 147 -7.61 22.46 16.67
C TRP A 147 -7.22 22.60 18.15
N ARG A 148 -7.47 23.75 18.77
CA ARG A 148 -7.21 23.93 20.21
C ARG A 148 -8.04 22.95 21.05
N VAL A 149 -9.34 22.86 20.75
CA VAL A 149 -10.24 21.91 21.44
C VAL A 149 -9.76 20.46 21.24
N PHE A 150 -9.34 20.13 20.01
CA PHE A 150 -8.83 18.79 19.70
C PHE A 150 -7.51 18.48 20.43
N ALA A 151 -6.58 19.43 20.45
CA ALA A 151 -5.24 19.25 21.03
C ALA A 151 -5.27 19.17 22.57
N ASP A 152 -6.23 19.83 23.20
CA ASP A 152 -6.39 19.85 24.67
C ASP A 152 -7.13 18.62 25.21
N ALA A 153 -7.75 17.82 24.33
CA ALA A 153 -8.48 16.62 24.72
C ALA A 153 -7.53 15.41 24.85
N GLU A 154 -7.59 14.70 25.96
CA GLU A 154 -6.81 13.47 26.18
C GLU A 154 -7.29 12.30 25.32
N HIS A 155 -8.57 12.26 25.00
CA HIS A 155 -9.21 11.23 24.18
C HIS A 155 -10.45 11.77 23.47
N TRP A 156 -10.81 11.12 22.38
CA TRP A 156 -12.03 11.39 21.62
C TRP A 156 -12.84 10.12 21.46
N GLU A 157 -14.11 10.21 21.82
CA GLU A 157 -15.09 9.17 21.52
C GLU A 157 -15.70 9.41 20.15
N LEU A 158 -15.56 8.43 19.25
CA LEU A 158 -16.10 8.50 17.90
C LEU A 158 -17.17 7.42 17.72
N GLU A 159 -18.41 7.82 17.60
CA GLU A 159 -19.48 6.91 17.20
C GLU A 159 -19.31 6.53 15.72
N ARG A 160 -19.20 5.27 15.46
CA ARG A 160 -19.14 4.74 14.10
C ARG A 160 -20.27 3.76 13.86
N GLU A 161 -21.16 4.09 12.95
CA GLU A 161 -22.15 3.14 12.45
C GLU A 161 -21.45 1.97 11.74
N THR A 162 -21.79 0.76 12.18
CA THR A 162 -21.31 -0.45 11.50
C THR A 162 -22.26 -0.80 10.36
N LYS A 163 -21.77 -1.49 9.33
CA LYS A 163 -22.59 -1.97 8.20
C LYS A 163 -23.75 -2.90 8.62
N GLN A 164 -23.77 -3.34 9.87
CA GLN A 164 -24.82 -4.19 10.45
C GLN A 164 -25.74 -3.44 11.41
N GLY A 165 -25.71 -2.10 11.42
CA GLY A 165 -26.59 -1.26 12.22
C GLY A 165 -26.26 -1.18 13.71
N GLY A 166 -25.07 -1.55 14.12
CA GLY A 166 -24.57 -1.38 15.50
C GLY A 166 -23.65 -0.17 15.62
N THR A 167 -23.69 0.54 16.75
CA THR A 167 -22.73 1.60 17.10
C THR A 167 -21.52 0.99 17.80
N ARG A 168 -20.31 1.35 17.39
CA ARG A 168 -19.07 1.11 18.15
C ARG A 168 -18.49 2.45 18.58
N VAL A 169 -18.18 2.54 19.87
CA VAL A 169 -17.42 3.64 20.48
C VAL A 169 -15.93 3.30 20.45
#